data_87c617c4fcd70e101e930f24973523a7
#
_entry.id   87c617c4fcd70e101e930f24973523a7
#
_cell.length_a   1.000
_cell.length_b   1.000
_cell.length_c   1.000
_cell.angle_alpha   90.00
_cell.angle_beta   90.00
_cell.angle_gamma   90.00
#
_symmetry.space_group_name_H-M   'P 1'
#
loop_
_entity.id
_entity.type
_entity.pdbx_description
1 polymer ?
#
loop_
_entity_poly.entity_id
_entity_poly.type
_entity_poly.pdbx_seq_one_letter_code
_entity_poly.pdbx_strand_id
1 'polypeptide(L)'
;IECKERDATYSAALRVTARLLNKETGEIKESNVFMGDFPLMTDSGTFVINGAERVIVSQLVRSPGVYYKMDRDKTGKELYSSTVIPNRGAWLEYENDINDVFYVRIDKNRKIPVTVFIRSLIGLEALLKDREEKEMNGEKWNLEDVDLTVIGKDSEIIDIFDMNDMMKATIEKDTTTNAAEGLIEVYKKLRPSEPPTIESAMTHLSNLFFDDRRYDMSRVGRYKYNKKLGIAHRLEGYKLASPIANPRTGEVMALADEVITREKAFEIENAGVTLAYVKSDDDIPVKVISNGMVDINAYVDFNAEEECGINEKVRASVLFPILEECETEEELKDALIDNKAELIPNYITIDDIFATINYMNSLAQGVGVTDDIDHLANRRIRCVGELLQNQFRIGFSRLERVIRERMTLQAQDPEALSPNTLINIRPVTAAIKEFFGSSPLSQFMDQNNPLAELTHKRRLSALGPGGLSRDRASFEVRDVHYTHYG
;
A
#
# COMPACT_ATOMS: atom_id res chain seq x y z
N ILE A 1 -1.38 40.78 -11.81
CA ILE A 1 -0.74 42.07 -11.53
C ILE A 1 -1.41 42.68 -10.30
N GLU A 2 -2.71 42.92 -10.30
CA GLU A 2 -3.45 43.57 -9.21
C GLU A 2 -3.22 42.91 -7.83
N CYS A 3 -3.17 41.58 -7.76
CA CYS A 3 -2.87 40.86 -6.49
C CYS A 3 -1.46 41.17 -5.96
N LYS A 4 -0.48 41.40 -6.85
CA LYS A 4 0.88 41.77 -6.43
C LYS A 4 0.93 43.21 -5.87
N GLU A 5 0.20 44.12 -6.49
CA GLU A 5 0.15 45.53 -6.07
C GLU A 5 -0.60 45.70 -4.76
N ARG A 6 -1.57 44.80 -4.46
CA ARG A 6 -2.40 44.87 -3.25
C ARG A 6 -1.96 43.93 -2.14
N ASP A 7 -0.81 43.27 -2.27
CA ASP A 7 -0.35 42.24 -1.35
C ASP A 7 -1.40 41.12 -1.06
N ALA A 8 -2.19 40.78 -2.09
CA ALA A 8 -3.26 39.81 -2.02
C ALA A 8 -2.85 38.45 -2.59
N THR A 9 -3.61 37.41 -2.27
CA THR A 9 -3.44 36.08 -2.83
C THR A 9 -4.35 35.92 -4.05
N TYR A 10 -3.79 35.46 -5.17
CA TYR A 10 -4.56 35.11 -6.36
C TYR A 10 -5.27 33.77 -6.12
N SER A 11 -6.56 33.82 -5.85
CA SER A 11 -7.36 32.68 -5.41
C SER A 11 -8.77 32.72 -6.00
N ALA A 12 -9.42 31.55 -5.98
CA ALA A 12 -10.84 31.39 -6.29
C ALA A 12 -11.58 30.78 -5.12
N ALA A 13 -12.83 31.21 -4.94
CA ALA A 13 -13.71 30.66 -3.91
C ALA A 13 -14.21 29.26 -4.30
N LEU A 14 -13.99 28.28 -3.45
CA LEU A 14 -14.58 26.95 -3.59
C LEU A 14 -15.88 26.88 -2.80
N ARG A 15 -16.97 26.46 -3.47
CA ARG A 15 -18.26 26.19 -2.85
C ARG A 15 -18.69 24.80 -3.18
N VAL A 16 -19.27 24.11 -2.21
CA VAL A 16 -19.74 22.71 -2.33
C VAL A 16 -21.16 22.61 -1.83
N THR A 17 -22.01 21.96 -2.60
CA THR A 17 -23.36 21.60 -2.16
C THR A 17 -23.29 20.41 -1.24
N ALA A 18 -23.61 20.61 0.03
CA ALA A 18 -23.62 19.56 1.04
C ALA A 18 -25.05 19.16 1.36
N ARG A 19 -25.29 17.82 1.43
CA ARG A 19 -26.59 17.22 1.76
C ARG A 19 -26.48 16.48 3.09
N LEU A 20 -27.39 16.76 4.00
CA LEU A 20 -27.55 16.05 5.26
C LEU A 20 -28.83 15.22 5.18
N LEU A 21 -28.68 13.90 5.21
CA LEU A 21 -29.79 12.96 5.24
C LEU A 21 -30.05 12.49 6.66
N ASN A 22 -31.25 12.69 7.16
CA ASN A 22 -31.72 12.05 8.38
C ASN A 22 -32.26 10.65 8.02
N LYS A 23 -31.59 9.60 8.49
CA LYS A 23 -31.94 8.21 8.17
C LYS A 23 -33.28 7.75 8.81
N GLU A 24 -33.70 8.39 9.90
CA GLU A 24 -34.92 8.04 10.61
C GLU A 24 -36.16 8.68 9.97
N THR A 25 -36.07 9.96 9.61
CA THR A 25 -37.17 10.73 9.02
C THR A 25 -37.19 10.76 7.50
N GLY A 26 -36.05 10.42 6.84
CA GLY A 26 -35.87 10.55 5.40
C GLY A 26 -35.70 12.00 4.92
N GLU A 27 -35.64 12.98 5.83
CA GLU A 27 -35.50 14.40 5.49
C GLU A 27 -34.09 14.69 4.94
N ILE A 28 -34.04 15.43 3.83
CA ILE A 28 -32.80 15.89 3.23
C ILE A 28 -32.68 17.41 3.37
N LYS A 29 -31.65 17.88 4.10
CA LYS A 29 -31.30 19.29 4.18
C LYS A 29 -30.11 19.56 3.26
N GLU A 30 -30.30 20.43 2.28
CA GLU A 30 -29.26 20.81 1.32
C GLU A 30 -28.82 22.26 1.56
N SER A 31 -27.52 22.53 1.52
CA SER A 31 -27.00 23.89 1.59
C SER A 31 -25.69 24.04 0.82
N ASN A 32 -25.48 25.22 0.28
CA ASN A 32 -24.25 25.57 -0.43
C ASN A 32 -23.23 26.12 0.58
N VAL A 33 -22.21 25.32 0.88
CA VAL A 33 -21.19 25.64 1.88
C VAL A 33 -19.97 26.23 1.20
N PHE A 34 -19.52 27.39 1.69
CA PHE A 34 -18.24 27.98 1.29
C PHE A 34 -17.10 27.23 1.95
N MET A 35 -16.18 26.67 1.14
CA MET A 35 -15.06 25.84 1.61
C MET A 35 -13.74 26.61 1.74
N GLY A 36 -13.69 27.87 1.35
CA GLY A 36 -12.52 28.72 1.43
C GLY A 36 -12.04 29.20 0.06
N ASP A 37 -11.06 30.11 0.11
CA ASP A 37 -10.37 30.61 -1.07
C ASP A 37 -9.11 29.78 -1.32
N PHE A 38 -9.00 29.22 -2.53
CA PHE A 38 -7.87 28.38 -2.92
C PHE A 38 -6.97 29.10 -3.90
N PRO A 39 -5.64 29.16 -3.66
CA PRO A 39 -4.71 29.74 -4.59
C PRO A 39 -4.78 29.08 -5.96
N LEU A 40 -4.85 29.90 -6.99
CA LEU A 40 -4.82 29.45 -8.39
C LEU A 40 -3.43 29.59 -8.98
N MET A 41 -3.07 28.67 -9.84
CA MET A 41 -1.86 28.77 -10.65
C MET A 41 -2.05 29.84 -11.73
N THR A 42 -1.06 30.70 -11.91
CA THR A 42 -1.00 31.64 -13.02
C THR A 42 -0.64 30.94 -14.34
N ASP A 43 -0.86 31.61 -15.47
CA ASP A 43 -0.49 31.09 -16.79
C ASP A 43 1.01 30.78 -16.91
N SER A 44 1.84 31.45 -16.13
CA SER A 44 3.29 31.24 -16.07
C SER A 44 3.72 30.09 -15.12
N GLY A 45 2.79 29.39 -14.50
CA GLY A 45 3.08 28.26 -13.61
C GLY A 45 3.51 28.65 -12.19
N THR A 46 3.16 29.86 -11.73
CA THR A 46 3.46 30.38 -10.40
C THR A 46 2.19 30.58 -9.57
N PHE A 47 2.37 30.78 -8.27
CA PHE A 47 1.30 31.16 -7.35
C PHE A 47 1.61 32.52 -6.75
N VAL A 48 0.62 33.37 -6.66
CA VAL A 48 0.74 34.67 -5.98
C VAL A 48 0.13 34.56 -4.59
N ILE A 49 0.98 34.55 -3.58
CA ILE A 49 0.60 34.40 -2.18
C ILE A 49 1.04 35.66 -1.43
N ASN A 50 0.07 36.40 -0.88
CA ASN A 50 0.34 37.68 -0.19
C ASN A 50 1.21 38.64 -1.02
N GLY A 51 0.90 38.76 -2.32
CA GLY A 51 1.62 39.66 -3.24
C GLY A 51 2.93 39.09 -3.79
N ALA A 52 3.49 38.04 -3.20
CA ALA A 52 4.75 37.42 -3.65
C ALA A 52 4.50 36.23 -4.60
N GLU A 53 5.24 36.17 -5.70
CA GLU A 53 5.24 34.99 -6.55
C GLU A 53 6.02 33.85 -5.92
N ARG A 54 5.37 32.71 -5.87
CA ARG A 54 5.97 31.47 -5.38
C ARG A 54 5.94 30.38 -6.44
N VAL A 55 6.98 29.57 -6.44
CA VAL A 55 7.09 28.36 -7.26
C VAL A 55 7.01 27.14 -6.35
N ILE A 56 6.15 26.21 -6.70
CA ILE A 56 6.10 24.91 -6.05
C ILE A 56 7.05 23.99 -6.80
N VAL A 57 8.16 23.63 -6.15
CA VAL A 57 9.18 22.74 -6.69
C VAL A 57 8.65 21.31 -6.68
N SER A 58 8.80 20.60 -7.80
CA SER A 58 8.43 19.20 -7.89
C SER A 58 9.32 18.34 -6.99
N GLN A 59 8.72 17.35 -6.34
CA GLN A 59 9.42 16.47 -5.40
C GLN A 59 9.81 15.16 -6.08
N LEU A 60 11.06 14.75 -5.87
CA LEU A 60 11.56 13.45 -6.29
C LEU A 60 11.47 12.49 -5.10
N VAL A 61 10.66 11.46 -5.23
CA VAL A 61 10.42 10.45 -4.18
C VAL A 61 10.68 9.05 -4.71
N ARG A 62 10.91 8.10 -3.79
CA ARG A 62 10.93 6.70 -4.15
C ARG A 62 9.54 6.26 -4.60
N SER A 63 9.44 5.58 -5.73
CA SER A 63 8.17 5.06 -6.24
C SER A 63 7.58 4.05 -5.27
N PRO A 64 6.25 4.01 -5.06
CA PRO A 64 5.62 2.93 -4.30
C PRO A 64 5.96 1.58 -4.89
N GLY A 65 6.17 0.58 -4.05
CA GLY A 65 6.54 -0.76 -4.46
C GLY A 65 7.28 -1.52 -3.37
N VAL A 66 7.76 -2.70 -3.71
CA VAL A 66 8.63 -3.52 -2.87
C VAL A 66 10.04 -3.51 -3.43
N TYR A 67 11.03 -3.33 -2.56
CA TYR A 67 12.44 -3.24 -2.92
C TYR A 67 13.26 -4.20 -2.08
N TYR A 68 14.20 -4.87 -2.72
CA TYR A 68 15.11 -5.81 -2.09
C TYR A 68 16.55 -5.34 -2.27
N LYS A 69 17.31 -5.35 -1.19
CA LYS A 69 18.72 -4.94 -1.16
C LYS A 69 19.55 -6.04 -0.49
N MET A 70 20.77 -6.21 -0.95
CA MET A 70 21.78 -7.05 -0.32
C MET A 70 22.94 -6.16 0.10
N ASP A 71 23.30 -6.21 1.36
CA ASP A 71 24.47 -5.56 1.93
C ASP A 71 25.44 -6.64 2.46
N ARG A 72 26.74 -6.34 2.53
CA ARG A 72 27.73 -7.23 3.14
C ARG A 72 28.20 -6.64 4.46
N ASP A 73 28.14 -7.46 5.50
CA ASP A 73 28.70 -7.08 6.79
C ASP A 73 30.24 -7.03 6.74
N LYS A 74 30.84 -6.48 7.82
CA LYS A 74 32.31 -6.42 7.99
C LYS A 74 32.99 -7.80 7.91
N THR A 75 32.24 -8.86 8.22
CA THR A 75 32.70 -10.26 8.13
C THR A 75 32.56 -10.86 6.74
N GLY A 76 31.98 -10.15 5.79
CA GLY A 76 31.68 -10.62 4.42
C GLY A 76 30.38 -11.39 4.29
N LYS A 77 29.62 -11.57 5.37
CA LYS A 77 28.30 -12.23 5.34
C LYS A 77 27.29 -11.35 4.60
N GLU A 78 26.51 -11.95 3.72
CA GLU A 78 25.43 -11.29 2.99
C GLU A 78 24.23 -11.09 3.90
N LEU A 79 23.76 -9.85 3.98
CA LEU A 79 22.58 -9.46 4.71
C LEU A 79 21.55 -8.92 3.72
N TYR A 80 20.36 -9.48 3.78
CA TYR A 80 19.27 -9.10 2.90
C TYR A 80 18.28 -8.19 3.64
N SER A 81 17.78 -7.20 2.94
CA SER A 81 16.74 -6.31 3.44
C SER A 81 15.68 -6.07 2.37
N SER A 82 14.46 -5.88 2.81
CA SER A 82 13.34 -5.52 1.94
C SER A 82 12.59 -4.35 2.53
N THR A 83 12.15 -3.44 1.67
CA THR A 83 11.34 -2.30 2.07
C THR A 83 10.09 -2.23 1.22
N VAL A 84 8.95 -2.27 1.88
CA VAL A 84 7.63 -2.09 1.29
C VAL A 84 7.22 -0.64 1.47
N ILE A 85 7.07 0.08 0.36
CA ILE A 85 6.74 1.50 0.34
C ILE A 85 5.37 1.69 -0.30
N PRO A 86 4.34 2.09 0.46
CA PRO A 86 3.07 2.51 -0.10
C PRO A 86 3.15 3.96 -0.62
N ASN A 87 2.18 4.36 -1.41
CA ASN A 87 1.99 5.78 -1.72
C ASN A 87 1.54 6.57 -0.47
N ARG A 88 0.71 5.92 0.36
CA ARG A 88 0.24 6.41 1.66
C ARG A 88 0.03 5.22 2.59
N GLY A 89 0.52 5.29 3.81
CA GLY A 89 0.36 4.25 4.82
C GLY A 89 1.66 3.90 5.52
N ALA A 90 1.60 2.87 6.34
CA ALA A 90 2.73 2.36 7.10
C ALA A 90 3.75 1.64 6.20
N TRP A 91 5.03 1.89 6.43
CA TRP A 91 6.10 1.15 5.77
C TRP A 91 6.35 -0.17 6.49
N LEU A 92 6.67 -1.20 5.70
CA LEU A 92 7.19 -2.47 6.21
C LEU A 92 8.65 -2.59 5.80
N GLU A 93 9.52 -2.75 6.78
CA GLU A 93 10.96 -2.96 6.57
C GLU A 93 11.32 -4.34 7.12
N TYR A 94 11.87 -5.19 6.27
CA TYR A 94 12.33 -6.52 6.63
C TYR A 94 13.85 -6.54 6.59
N GLU A 95 14.47 -7.17 7.57
CA GLU A 95 15.93 -7.32 7.65
C GLU A 95 16.30 -8.67 8.27
N ASN A 96 17.36 -9.31 7.78
CA ASN A 96 17.99 -10.40 8.52
C ASN A 96 19.20 -9.90 9.30
N ASP A 97 19.43 -10.52 10.45
CA ASP A 97 20.57 -10.23 11.32
C ASP A 97 21.75 -11.15 10.98
N ILE A 98 22.92 -10.87 11.57
CA ILE A 98 24.14 -11.69 11.45
C ILE A 98 23.89 -13.15 11.88
N ASN A 99 22.94 -13.36 12.77
CA ASN A 99 22.51 -14.68 13.26
C ASN A 99 21.41 -15.35 12.39
N ASP A 100 21.13 -14.82 11.20
CA ASP A 100 20.07 -15.25 10.29
C ASP A 100 18.64 -15.11 10.85
N VAL A 101 18.47 -14.37 11.92
CA VAL A 101 17.14 -14.06 12.46
C VAL A 101 16.47 -13.03 11.58
N PHE A 102 15.26 -13.36 11.13
CA PHE A 102 14.50 -12.51 10.25
C PHE A 102 13.55 -11.61 11.06
N TYR A 103 13.70 -10.31 10.92
CA TYR A 103 12.94 -9.30 11.63
C TYR A 103 12.08 -8.48 10.67
N VAL A 104 10.96 -7.98 11.19
CA VAL A 104 10.13 -6.95 10.56
C VAL A 104 10.04 -5.73 11.45
N ARG A 105 10.03 -4.57 10.82
CA ARG A 105 9.81 -3.27 11.45
C ARG A 105 8.63 -2.60 10.77
N ILE A 106 7.65 -2.19 11.54
CA ILE A 106 6.47 -1.48 11.07
C ILE A 106 6.68 0.00 11.34
N ASP A 107 6.78 0.79 10.27
CA ASP A 107 7.20 2.20 10.32
C ASP A 107 8.57 2.36 11.03
N LYS A 108 8.61 3.24 12.02
CA LYS A 108 9.81 3.52 12.83
C LYS A 108 9.85 2.75 14.15
N ASN A 109 8.95 1.79 14.35
CA ASN A 109 8.86 1.05 15.60
C ASN A 109 10.01 0.05 15.76
N ARG A 110 10.10 -0.54 16.96
CA ARG A 110 11.11 -1.55 17.26
C ARG A 110 10.88 -2.79 16.42
N LYS A 111 11.97 -3.43 15.98
CA LYS A 111 11.93 -4.69 15.25
C LYS A 111 11.33 -5.83 16.06
N ILE A 112 10.60 -6.69 15.41
CA ILE A 112 10.00 -7.92 15.94
C ILE A 112 10.38 -9.10 15.03
N PRO A 113 10.50 -10.32 15.56
CA PRO A 113 10.68 -11.50 14.71
C PRO A 113 9.54 -11.60 13.70
N VAL A 114 9.86 -11.96 12.45
CA VAL A 114 8.85 -12.04 11.38
C VAL A 114 7.78 -13.09 11.68
N THR A 115 8.13 -14.16 12.41
CA THR A 115 7.19 -15.22 12.83
C THR A 115 6.07 -14.69 13.71
N VAL A 116 6.36 -13.78 14.65
CA VAL A 116 5.35 -13.08 15.46
C VAL A 116 4.37 -12.32 14.57
N PHE A 117 4.89 -11.63 13.55
CA PHE A 117 4.06 -10.89 12.61
C PHE A 117 3.22 -11.83 11.74
N ILE A 118 3.79 -12.93 11.24
CA ILE A 118 3.05 -13.96 10.48
C ILE A 118 1.91 -14.54 11.31
N ARG A 119 2.16 -14.92 12.58
CA ARG A 119 1.11 -15.41 13.49
C ARG A 119 0.00 -14.39 13.67
N SER A 120 0.36 -13.11 13.82
CA SER A 120 -0.64 -12.04 13.96
C SER A 120 -1.50 -11.88 12.71
N LEU A 121 -0.92 -12.06 11.50
CA LEU A 121 -1.65 -11.98 10.23
C LEU A 121 -2.56 -13.20 10.01
N ILE A 122 -2.10 -14.40 10.33
CA ILE A 122 -2.92 -15.62 10.28
C ILE A 122 -4.14 -15.47 11.21
N GLY A 123 -3.92 -14.99 12.44
CA GLY A 123 -5.01 -14.74 13.37
C GLY A 123 -5.97 -13.65 12.91
N LEU A 124 -5.45 -12.58 12.34
CA LEU A 124 -6.27 -11.50 11.78
C LEU A 124 -7.11 -11.97 10.61
N GLU A 125 -6.54 -12.77 9.70
CA GLU A 125 -7.25 -13.34 8.56
C GLU A 125 -8.40 -14.25 8.99
N ALA A 126 -8.15 -15.12 9.98
CA ALA A 126 -9.19 -16.00 10.53
C ALA A 126 -10.35 -15.21 11.15
N LEU A 127 -10.04 -14.14 11.91
CA LEU A 127 -11.04 -13.27 12.52
C LEU A 127 -11.87 -12.49 11.47
N LEU A 128 -11.22 -12.00 10.42
CA LEU A 128 -11.91 -11.24 9.37
C LEU A 128 -12.83 -12.16 8.55
N LYS A 129 -12.37 -13.36 8.18
CA LYS A 129 -13.19 -14.35 7.47
C LYS A 129 -14.42 -14.79 8.27
N ASP A 130 -14.26 -15.14 9.54
CA ASP A 130 -15.37 -15.51 10.41
C ASP A 130 -16.39 -14.36 10.55
N ARG A 131 -15.89 -13.14 10.65
CA ARG A 131 -16.73 -11.96 10.70
C ARG A 131 -17.55 -11.75 9.42
N GLU A 132 -16.91 -11.86 8.26
CA GLU A 132 -17.57 -11.73 6.95
C GLU A 132 -18.62 -12.82 6.73
N GLU A 133 -18.31 -14.07 7.06
CA GLU A 133 -19.24 -15.19 6.97
C GLU A 133 -20.49 -14.99 7.85
N LYS A 134 -20.31 -14.50 9.08
CA LYS A 134 -21.44 -14.23 9.98
C LYS A 134 -22.27 -13.03 9.55
N GLU A 135 -21.62 -11.95 9.07
CA GLU A 135 -22.31 -10.79 8.52
C GLU A 135 -23.17 -11.19 7.30
N MET A 136 -22.69 -12.06 6.41
CA MET A 136 -23.46 -12.59 5.28
C MET A 136 -24.65 -13.45 5.74
N ASN A 137 -24.49 -14.23 6.79
CA ASN A 137 -25.55 -15.06 7.37
C ASN A 137 -26.52 -14.26 8.25
N GLY A 138 -26.29 -12.97 8.47
CA GLY A 138 -27.09 -12.14 9.36
C GLY A 138 -26.94 -12.47 10.85
N GLU A 139 -25.86 -13.16 11.20
CA GLU A 139 -25.54 -13.54 12.57
C GLU A 139 -24.71 -12.46 13.28
N LYS A 140 -24.83 -12.42 14.61
CA LYS A 140 -24.03 -11.49 15.40
C LYS A 140 -22.64 -12.08 15.61
N TRP A 141 -21.61 -11.38 15.14
CA TRP A 141 -20.24 -11.77 15.35
C TRP A 141 -19.76 -11.57 16.80
N ASN A 142 -19.00 -12.53 17.33
CA ASN A 142 -18.31 -12.45 18.61
C ASN A 142 -16.87 -12.90 18.43
N LEU A 143 -15.95 -12.22 19.13
CA LEU A 143 -14.52 -12.52 19.07
C LEU A 143 -14.16 -13.93 19.59
N GLU A 144 -14.94 -14.45 20.52
CA GLU A 144 -14.71 -15.77 21.17
C GLU A 144 -15.05 -16.96 20.27
N ASP A 145 -15.66 -16.71 19.09
CA ASP A 145 -16.06 -17.78 18.17
C ASP A 145 -14.88 -18.39 17.43
N VAL A 146 -13.74 -17.67 17.32
CA VAL A 146 -12.49 -18.15 16.72
C VAL A 146 -11.47 -18.46 17.82
N ASP A 147 -11.07 -19.71 17.93
CA ASP A 147 -10.04 -20.12 18.88
C ASP A 147 -8.63 -19.82 18.31
N LEU A 148 -8.13 -18.62 18.59
CA LEU A 148 -6.80 -18.16 18.18
C LEU A 148 -5.65 -18.91 18.83
N THR A 149 -5.90 -19.76 19.82
CA THR A 149 -4.85 -20.51 20.51
C THR A 149 -4.42 -21.77 19.77
N VAL A 150 -5.25 -22.23 18.83
CA VAL A 150 -4.98 -23.44 18.03
C VAL A 150 -4.36 -23.12 16.66
N ILE A 151 -4.45 -21.87 16.19
CA ILE A 151 -3.91 -21.42 14.90
C ILE A 151 -2.63 -20.59 15.07
N GLY A 152 -1.89 -20.40 13.99
CA GLY A 152 -0.62 -19.67 13.97
C GLY A 152 0.51 -20.42 14.66
N LYS A 153 0.50 -21.75 14.67
CA LYS A 153 1.56 -22.58 15.24
C LYS A 153 2.79 -22.67 14.33
N ASP A 154 3.89 -23.14 14.86
CA ASP A 154 5.13 -23.33 14.10
C ASP A 154 4.92 -24.21 12.87
N SER A 155 4.08 -25.27 12.99
CA SER A 155 3.75 -26.16 11.88
C SER A 155 3.11 -25.41 10.70
N GLU A 156 2.17 -24.50 10.95
CA GLU A 156 1.52 -23.72 9.90
C GLU A 156 2.51 -22.76 9.21
N ILE A 157 3.40 -22.12 9.98
CA ILE A 157 4.44 -21.26 9.42
C ILE A 157 5.39 -22.05 8.52
N ILE A 158 5.77 -23.27 8.95
CA ILE A 158 6.62 -24.16 8.17
C ILE A 158 5.89 -24.66 6.91
N ASP A 159 4.61 -24.96 7.01
CA ASP A 159 3.80 -25.37 5.86
C ASP A 159 3.67 -24.24 4.82
N ILE A 160 3.60 -22.98 5.27
CA ILE A 160 3.53 -21.81 4.37
C ILE A 160 4.88 -21.52 3.73
N PHE A 161 5.97 -21.43 4.51
CA PHE A 161 7.25 -20.88 4.03
C PHE A 161 8.37 -21.90 3.82
N ASP A 162 8.18 -23.15 4.16
CA ASP A 162 9.18 -24.19 4.33
C ASP A 162 10.24 -23.86 5.42
N MET A 163 10.94 -24.89 5.87
CA MET A 163 12.00 -24.76 6.85
C MET A 163 13.32 -24.45 6.15
N ASN A 164 13.82 -23.23 6.32
CA ASN A 164 15.18 -22.83 5.94
C ASN A 164 15.92 -22.31 7.17
N ASP A 165 17.22 -22.03 7.02
CA ASP A 165 18.06 -21.60 8.14
C ASP A 165 17.55 -20.28 8.76
N MET A 166 17.09 -19.34 7.95
CA MET A 166 16.51 -18.08 8.43
C MET A 166 15.22 -18.30 9.23
N MET A 167 14.28 -19.10 8.73
CA MET A 167 13.03 -19.38 9.43
C MET A 167 13.27 -20.16 10.72
N LYS A 168 14.20 -21.12 10.71
CA LYS A 168 14.59 -21.89 11.89
C LYS A 168 15.16 -20.97 12.99
N ALA A 169 16.14 -20.15 12.65
CA ALA A 169 16.73 -19.20 13.61
C ALA A 169 15.69 -18.20 14.14
N THR A 170 14.72 -17.83 13.31
CA THR A 170 13.66 -16.90 13.70
C THR A 170 12.66 -17.54 14.64
N ILE A 171 12.24 -18.79 14.38
CA ILE A 171 11.34 -19.55 15.26
C ILE A 171 12.00 -19.79 16.63
N GLU A 172 13.29 -20.13 16.67
CA GLU A 172 14.03 -20.28 17.92
C GLU A 172 14.10 -18.98 18.75
N LYS A 173 14.06 -17.83 18.08
CA LYS A 173 14.06 -16.49 18.72
C LYS A 173 12.67 -16.01 19.11
N ASP A 174 11.63 -16.58 18.54
CA ASP A 174 10.24 -16.21 18.79
C ASP A 174 9.82 -16.64 20.21
N THR A 175 9.15 -15.75 20.92
CA THR A 175 8.61 -16.01 22.26
C THR A 175 7.12 -16.36 22.25
N THR A 176 6.49 -16.29 21.09
CA THR A 176 5.06 -16.55 20.90
C THR A 176 4.84 -17.95 20.32
N THR A 177 3.70 -18.56 20.62
CA THR A 177 3.39 -19.94 20.22
C THR A 177 2.13 -20.06 19.35
N ASN A 178 1.29 -19.03 19.34
CA ASN A 178 0.01 -19.02 18.66
C ASN A 178 -0.39 -17.62 18.16
N ALA A 179 -1.48 -17.53 17.41
CA ALA A 179 -1.96 -16.29 16.82
C ALA A 179 -2.40 -15.25 17.85
N ALA A 180 -3.01 -15.67 18.97
CA ALA A 180 -3.42 -14.76 20.03
C ALA A 180 -2.24 -14.04 20.66
N GLU A 181 -1.17 -14.77 20.98
CA GLU A 181 0.07 -14.19 21.52
C GLU A 181 0.76 -13.29 20.49
N GLY A 182 0.77 -13.70 19.22
CA GLY A 182 1.30 -12.91 18.12
C GLY A 182 0.62 -11.55 17.98
N LEU A 183 -0.72 -11.50 17.97
CA LEU A 183 -1.51 -10.27 17.93
C LEU A 183 -1.20 -9.34 19.10
N ILE A 184 -1.16 -9.89 20.31
CA ILE A 184 -0.88 -9.13 21.53
C ILE A 184 0.55 -8.57 21.51
N GLU A 185 1.54 -9.35 21.10
CA GLU A 185 2.94 -8.91 21.06
C GLU A 185 3.18 -7.82 20.01
N VAL A 186 2.59 -7.95 18.80
CA VAL A 186 2.65 -6.90 17.78
C VAL A 186 2.01 -5.62 18.29
N TYR A 187 0.84 -5.70 18.94
CA TYR A 187 0.16 -4.54 19.49
C TYR A 187 0.96 -3.84 20.58
N LYS A 188 1.59 -4.59 21.50
CA LYS A 188 2.48 -4.04 22.53
C LYS A 188 3.66 -3.25 21.93
N LYS A 189 4.20 -3.70 20.80
CA LYS A 189 5.30 -2.99 20.11
C LYS A 189 4.82 -1.72 19.39
N LEU A 190 3.60 -1.75 18.85
CA LEU A 190 3.00 -0.60 18.15
C LEU A 190 2.46 0.45 19.13
N ARG A 191 1.85 0.01 20.23
CA ARG A 191 1.18 0.85 21.25
C ARG A 191 1.60 0.47 22.67
N PRO A 192 2.85 0.77 23.09
CA PRO A 192 3.35 0.34 24.39
C PRO A 192 2.64 0.97 25.58
N SER A 193 1.90 2.05 25.40
CA SER A 193 1.19 2.76 26.46
C SER A 193 -0.25 2.28 26.71
N GLU A 194 -0.77 1.42 25.84
CA GLU A 194 -2.16 0.94 25.91
C GLU A 194 -2.20 -0.52 26.38
N PRO A 195 -3.24 -0.92 27.16
CA PRO A 195 -3.40 -2.31 27.53
C PRO A 195 -3.69 -3.17 26.30
N PRO A 196 -2.95 -4.26 26.07
CA PRO A 196 -3.10 -5.09 24.89
C PRO A 196 -4.34 -6.00 25.01
N THR A 197 -5.28 -5.85 24.09
CA THR A 197 -6.41 -6.77 23.91
C THR A 197 -6.42 -7.27 22.48
N ILE A 198 -6.97 -8.45 22.23
CA ILE A 198 -7.06 -9.03 20.87
C ILE A 198 -7.93 -8.15 19.98
N GLU A 199 -9.03 -7.63 20.48
CA GLU A 199 -9.93 -6.74 19.74
C GLU A 199 -9.24 -5.44 19.32
N SER A 200 -8.49 -4.81 20.23
CA SER A 200 -7.72 -3.61 19.93
C SER A 200 -6.60 -3.89 18.93
N ALA A 201 -5.94 -5.03 19.04
CA ALA A 201 -4.89 -5.46 18.10
C ALA A 201 -5.46 -5.71 16.70
N MET A 202 -6.57 -6.45 16.61
CA MET A 202 -7.29 -6.69 15.35
C MET A 202 -7.69 -5.37 14.68
N THR A 203 -8.38 -4.50 15.41
CA THR A 203 -8.84 -3.21 14.89
C THR A 203 -7.66 -2.33 14.47
N HIS A 204 -6.59 -2.31 15.23
CA HIS A 204 -5.42 -1.49 14.92
C HIS A 204 -4.67 -1.98 13.67
N LEU A 205 -4.40 -3.28 13.57
CA LEU A 205 -3.72 -3.87 12.40
C LEU A 205 -4.59 -3.79 11.14
N SER A 206 -5.88 -4.06 11.25
CA SER A 206 -6.82 -3.92 10.13
C SER A 206 -6.83 -2.48 9.61
N ASN A 207 -6.94 -1.49 10.48
CA ASN A 207 -6.89 -0.09 10.10
C ASN A 207 -5.52 0.38 9.57
N LEU A 208 -4.44 -0.29 9.93
CA LEU A 208 -3.10 0.10 9.54
C LEU A 208 -2.74 -0.35 8.12
N PHE A 209 -3.20 -1.54 7.72
CA PHE A 209 -2.80 -2.19 6.46
C PHE A 209 -3.95 -2.42 5.48
N PHE A 210 -5.16 -2.70 5.98
CA PHE A 210 -6.29 -3.20 5.17
C PHE A 210 -7.44 -2.19 5.04
N ASP A 211 -7.24 -0.95 5.45
CA ASP A 211 -8.19 0.16 5.26
C ASP A 211 -7.75 1.01 4.06
N ASP A 212 -8.53 1.04 3.00
CA ASP A 212 -8.31 1.80 1.76
C ASP A 212 -8.19 3.33 1.99
N ARG A 213 -8.82 3.82 3.07
CA ARG A 213 -8.75 5.23 3.48
C ARG A 213 -7.39 5.60 4.08
N ARG A 214 -6.70 4.65 4.69
CA ARG A 214 -5.44 4.86 5.42
C ARG A 214 -4.22 4.34 4.67
N TYR A 215 -4.37 3.22 3.96
CA TYR A 215 -3.32 2.59 3.19
C TYR A 215 -3.66 2.62 1.70
N ASP A 216 -2.75 3.13 0.89
CA ASP A 216 -2.92 3.25 -0.56
C ASP A 216 -1.60 2.96 -1.26
N MET A 217 -1.59 1.92 -2.07
CA MET A 217 -0.44 1.54 -2.89
C MET A 217 -0.34 2.35 -4.17
N SER A 218 -1.41 3.01 -4.60
CA SER A 218 -1.63 3.56 -5.93
C SER A 218 -1.54 2.50 -7.05
N ARG A 219 -1.97 2.85 -8.26
CA ARG A 219 -1.88 1.96 -9.45
C ARG A 219 -0.43 1.60 -9.78
N VAL A 220 0.49 2.55 -9.65
CA VAL A 220 1.92 2.33 -9.91
C VAL A 220 2.51 1.34 -8.91
N GLY A 221 2.18 1.49 -7.64
CA GLY A 221 2.61 0.57 -6.59
C GLY A 221 2.05 -0.84 -6.83
N ARG A 222 0.74 -0.98 -7.09
CA ARG A 222 0.10 -2.26 -7.37
C ARG A 222 0.73 -2.95 -8.59
N TYR A 223 0.98 -2.23 -9.67
CA TYR A 223 1.67 -2.76 -10.84
C TYR A 223 3.09 -3.28 -10.50
N LYS A 224 3.88 -2.52 -9.74
CA LYS A 224 5.23 -2.93 -9.33
C LYS A 224 5.22 -4.16 -8.42
N TYR A 225 4.26 -4.23 -7.49
CA TYR A 225 4.04 -5.40 -6.64
C TYR A 225 3.72 -6.63 -7.48
N ASN A 226 2.72 -6.54 -8.33
CA ASN A 226 2.30 -7.65 -9.19
C ASN A 226 3.43 -8.11 -10.11
N LYS A 227 4.22 -7.18 -10.63
CA LYS A 227 5.39 -7.51 -11.45
C LYS A 227 6.50 -8.21 -10.66
N LYS A 228 6.77 -7.78 -9.42
CA LYS A 228 7.87 -8.35 -8.61
C LYS A 228 7.47 -9.64 -7.92
N LEU A 229 6.25 -9.72 -7.40
CA LEU A 229 5.75 -10.82 -6.59
C LEU A 229 4.90 -11.82 -7.39
N GLY A 230 4.55 -11.53 -8.64
CA GLY A 230 3.85 -12.46 -9.52
C GLY A 230 4.70 -13.70 -9.82
N ILE A 231 4.07 -14.86 -9.96
CA ILE A 231 4.78 -16.13 -10.13
C ILE A 231 5.52 -16.18 -11.47
N ALA A 232 5.00 -15.55 -12.52
CA ALA A 232 5.61 -15.59 -13.85
C ALA A 232 7.06 -15.11 -13.86
N HIS A 233 7.32 -13.94 -13.27
CA HIS A 233 8.67 -13.39 -13.19
C HIS A 233 9.62 -14.14 -12.25
N ARG A 234 9.08 -14.99 -11.38
CA ARG A 234 9.85 -15.80 -10.46
C ARG A 234 10.14 -17.20 -10.99
N LEU A 235 9.41 -17.65 -12.03
CA LEU A 235 9.62 -18.92 -12.71
C LEU A 235 10.47 -18.76 -13.97
N GLU A 236 10.44 -17.60 -14.62
CA GLU A 236 11.13 -17.34 -15.89
C GLU A 236 12.62 -17.64 -15.77
N GLY A 237 13.11 -18.59 -16.58
CA GLY A 237 14.51 -18.98 -16.64
C GLY A 237 14.99 -20.00 -15.60
N TYR A 238 14.14 -20.36 -14.61
CA TYR A 238 14.46 -21.36 -13.61
C TYR A 238 13.99 -22.76 -14.03
N LYS A 239 14.64 -23.79 -13.49
CA LYS A 239 14.19 -25.18 -13.59
C LYS A 239 13.20 -25.47 -12.47
N LEU A 240 12.15 -26.20 -12.77
CA LEU A 240 11.21 -26.66 -11.76
C LEU A 240 11.78 -27.83 -10.93
N ALA A 241 11.55 -27.79 -9.63
CA ALA A 241 11.86 -28.89 -8.73
C ALA A 241 10.70 -29.92 -8.66
N SER A 242 9.46 -29.47 -8.90
CA SER A 242 8.28 -30.31 -8.92
C SER A 242 7.34 -29.92 -10.09
N PRO A 243 6.52 -30.86 -10.59
CA PRO A 243 5.56 -30.54 -11.64
C PRO A 243 4.52 -29.53 -11.15
N ILE A 244 4.04 -28.69 -12.06
CA ILE A 244 2.98 -27.71 -11.80
C ILE A 244 1.71 -28.18 -12.51
N ALA A 245 0.60 -28.21 -11.78
CA ALA A 245 -0.73 -28.48 -12.31
C ALA A 245 -1.61 -27.24 -12.22
N ASN A 246 -2.56 -27.13 -13.14
CA ASN A 246 -3.59 -26.10 -13.08
C ASN A 246 -4.50 -26.36 -11.87
N PRO A 247 -4.66 -25.42 -10.94
CA PRO A 247 -5.45 -25.62 -9.72
C PRO A 247 -6.95 -25.85 -10.00
N ARG A 248 -7.46 -25.44 -11.16
CA ARG A 248 -8.88 -25.58 -11.54
C ARG A 248 -9.16 -26.88 -12.30
N THR A 249 -8.31 -27.24 -13.26
CA THR A 249 -8.53 -28.42 -14.14
C THR A 249 -7.78 -29.66 -13.69
N GLY A 250 -6.73 -29.52 -12.86
CA GLY A 250 -5.84 -30.60 -12.47
C GLY A 250 -4.85 -31.03 -13.56
N GLU A 251 -4.89 -30.43 -14.75
CA GLU A 251 -3.96 -30.76 -15.83
C GLU A 251 -2.54 -30.31 -15.51
N VAL A 252 -1.56 -31.17 -15.85
CA VAL A 252 -0.14 -30.84 -15.66
C VAL A 252 0.29 -29.84 -16.72
N MET A 253 0.68 -28.64 -16.29
CA MET A 253 1.14 -27.55 -17.15
C MET A 253 2.63 -27.62 -17.44
N ALA A 254 3.43 -28.05 -16.45
CA ALA A 254 4.88 -28.13 -16.58
C ALA A 254 5.42 -29.33 -15.78
N LEU A 255 6.47 -29.96 -16.27
CA LEU A 255 7.11 -31.11 -15.65
C LEU A 255 8.30 -30.69 -14.77
N ALA A 256 8.70 -31.59 -13.86
CA ALA A 256 9.94 -31.43 -13.10
C ALA A 256 11.15 -31.37 -14.06
N ASP A 257 12.18 -30.62 -13.66
CA ASP A 257 13.40 -30.36 -14.43
C ASP A 257 13.22 -29.57 -15.74
N GLU A 258 12.01 -29.12 -16.03
CA GLU A 258 11.74 -28.24 -17.17
C GLU A 258 12.18 -26.82 -16.87
N VAL A 259 12.87 -26.17 -17.83
CA VAL A 259 13.20 -24.75 -17.79
C VAL A 259 12.01 -23.98 -18.30
N ILE A 260 11.47 -23.09 -17.47
CA ILE A 260 10.27 -22.33 -17.80
C ILE A 260 10.62 -21.14 -18.70
N THR A 261 10.00 -21.11 -19.88
CA THR A 261 10.05 -19.95 -20.78
C THR A 261 9.13 -18.86 -20.29
N ARG A 262 9.35 -17.63 -20.76
CA ARG A 262 8.53 -16.46 -20.38
C ARG A 262 7.04 -16.67 -20.70
N GLU A 263 6.73 -17.16 -21.89
CA GLU A 263 5.34 -17.40 -22.31
C GLU A 263 4.64 -18.39 -21.40
N LYS A 264 5.29 -19.53 -21.14
CA LYS A 264 4.78 -20.56 -20.25
C LYS A 264 4.64 -20.09 -18.80
N ALA A 265 5.53 -19.22 -18.33
CA ALA A 265 5.43 -18.63 -17.01
C ALA A 265 4.15 -17.78 -16.85
N PHE A 266 3.79 -16.98 -17.87
CA PHE A 266 2.55 -16.22 -17.86
C PHE A 266 1.29 -17.11 -18.00
N GLU A 267 1.36 -18.22 -18.76
CA GLU A 267 0.26 -19.19 -18.81
C GLU A 267 0.03 -19.80 -17.42
N ILE A 268 1.09 -20.17 -16.71
CA ILE A 268 1.02 -20.71 -15.34
C ILE A 268 0.43 -19.68 -14.38
N GLU A 269 0.86 -18.42 -14.47
CA GLU A 269 0.32 -17.33 -13.65
C GLU A 269 -1.18 -17.12 -13.91
N ASN A 270 -1.57 -17.05 -15.18
CA ASN A 270 -2.96 -16.88 -15.56
C ASN A 270 -3.84 -18.10 -15.24
N ALA A 271 -3.28 -19.28 -15.07
CA ALA A 271 -4.03 -20.43 -14.55
C ALA A 271 -4.38 -20.32 -13.06
N GLY A 272 -3.86 -19.29 -12.36
CA GLY A 272 -4.10 -19.05 -10.94
C GLY A 272 -3.18 -19.85 -10.01
N VAL A 273 -2.05 -20.31 -10.52
CA VAL A 273 -1.03 -20.99 -9.69
C VAL A 273 -0.39 -19.99 -8.75
N THR A 274 -0.45 -20.26 -7.45
CA THR A 274 0.10 -19.40 -6.41
C THR A 274 1.39 -19.93 -5.79
N LEU A 275 1.68 -21.21 -5.99
CA LEU A 275 2.79 -21.94 -5.39
C LEU A 275 3.55 -22.77 -6.42
N ALA A 276 4.87 -22.67 -6.40
CA ALA A 276 5.74 -23.54 -7.20
C ALA A 276 7.07 -23.80 -6.47
N TYR A 277 7.79 -24.83 -6.91
CA TYR A 277 9.14 -25.12 -6.45
C TYR A 277 10.11 -25.00 -7.61
N VAL A 278 11.11 -24.14 -7.47
CA VAL A 278 12.18 -23.95 -8.44
C VAL A 278 13.51 -24.47 -7.88
N LYS A 279 14.42 -24.85 -8.74
CA LYS A 279 15.78 -25.21 -8.36
C LYS A 279 16.68 -23.99 -8.34
N SER A 280 17.42 -23.82 -7.24
CA SER A 280 18.52 -22.84 -7.18
C SER A 280 19.72 -23.32 -8.01
N ASP A 281 20.75 -22.50 -8.12
CA ASP A 281 22.00 -22.84 -8.80
C ASP A 281 22.69 -24.06 -8.17
N ASP A 282 22.44 -24.35 -6.90
CA ASP A 282 22.93 -25.52 -6.16
C ASP A 282 21.96 -26.74 -6.22
N ASP A 283 21.01 -26.74 -7.15
CA ASP A 283 19.94 -27.76 -7.27
C ASP A 283 19.06 -27.96 -6.01
N ILE A 284 19.04 -26.99 -5.11
CA ILE A 284 18.19 -27.02 -3.92
C ILE A 284 16.77 -26.56 -4.30
N PRO A 285 15.72 -27.31 -3.92
CA PRO A 285 14.34 -26.89 -4.16
C PRO A 285 13.99 -25.66 -3.29
N VAL A 286 13.57 -24.58 -3.93
CA VAL A 286 13.15 -23.34 -3.28
C VAL A 286 11.68 -23.09 -3.55
N LYS A 287 10.92 -22.91 -2.49
CA LYS A 287 9.50 -22.60 -2.55
C LYS A 287 9.27 -21.16 -2.99
N VAL A 288 8.44 -20.98 -4.00
CA VAL A 288 8.06 -19.67 -4.54
C VAL A 288 6.56 -19.47 -4.34
N ILE A 289 6.19 -18.43 -3.58
CA ILE A 289 4.81 -18.06 -3.32
C ILE A 289 4.51 -16.75 -4.06
N SER A 290 3.40 -16.72 -4.79
CA SER A 290 2.90 -15.55 -5.51
C SER A 290 1.84 -14.82 -4.68
N ASN A 291 1.55 -13.58 -5.06
CA ASN A 291 0.43 -12.82 -4.51
C ASN A 291 -0.93 -13.12 -5.16
N GLY A 292 -1.02 -14.14 -6.02
CA GLY A 292 -2.28 -14.64 -6.57
C GLY A 292 -3.02 -13.70 -7.52
N MET A 293 -2.30 -12.82 -8.21
CA MET A 293 -2.88 -11.88 -9.17
C MET A 293 -2.82 -12.46 -10.60
N VAL A 294 -3.94 -12.44 -11.29
CA VAL A 294 -4.11 -12.96 -12.67
C VAL A 294 -4.62 -11.89 -13.62
N ASP A 295 -4.41 -12.08 -14.92
CA ASP A 295 -4.97 -11.20 -15.95
C ASP A 295 -6.42 -11.62 -16.25
N ILE A 296 -7.36 -10.70 -16.04
CA ILE A 296 -8.78 -10.94 -16.28
C ILE A 296 -9.08 -11.24 -17.75
N ASN A 297 -8.33 -10.66 -18.70
CA ASN A 297 -8.55 -10.88 -20.12
C ASN A 297 -8.28 -12.33 -20.57
N ALA A 298 -7.64 -13.15 -19.73
CA ALA A 298 -7.51 -14.58 -19.99
C ALA A 298 -8.78 -15.39 -19.71
N TYR A 299 -9.79 -14.79 -19.07
CA TYR A 299 -11.00 -15.45 -18.60
C TYR A 299 -12.31 -14.91 -19.17
N VAL A 300 -12.27 -13.74 -19.82
CA VAL A 300 -13.45 -13.10 -20.40
C VAL A 300 -13.26 -12.88 -21.89
N ASP A 301 -14.35 -12.97 -22.65
CA ASP A 301 -14.36 -12.80 -24.10
C ASP A 301 -14.58 -11.35 -24.55
N PHE A 302 -14.80 -10.44 -23.59
CA PHE A 302 -15.00 -9.01 -23.81
C PHE A 302 -13.82 -8.17 -23.30
N ASN A 303 -13.73 -6.91 -23.71
CA ASN A 303 -12.70 -6.00 -23.24
C ASN A 303 -13.02 -5.49 -21.82
N ALA A 304 -12.36 -6.05 -20.81
CA ALA A 304 -12.59 -5.71 -19.41
C ALA A 304 -12.28 -4.22 -19.08
N GLU A 305 -11.38 -3.57 -19.82
CA GLU A 305 -11.08 -2.15 -19.63
C GLU A 305 -12.23 -1.24 -20.11
N GLU A 306 -12.80 -1.53 -21.28
CA GLU A 306 -13.85 -0.71 -21.86
C GLU A 306 -15.20 -0.90 -21.15
N GLU A 307 -15.53 -2.15 -20.77
CA GLU A 307 -16.86 -2.48 -20.26
C GLU A 307 -16.95 -2.45 -18.73
N CYS A 308 -15.90 -2.87 -18.02
CA CYS A 308 -15.87 -2.89 -16.55
C CYS A 308 -14.89 -1.87 -15.96
N GLY A 309 -14.07 -1.22 -16.80
CA GLY A 309 -13.02 -0.30 -16.35
C GLY A 309 -11.89 -0.99 -15.59
N ILE A 310 -11.64 -2.28 -15.85
CA ILE A 310 -10.60 -3.10 -15.22
C ILE A 310 -9.46 -3.27 -16.20
N ASN A 311 -8.31 -2.63 -15.93
CA ASN A 311 -7.10 -2.71 -16.75
C ASN A 311 -5.87 -3.17 -15.98
N GLU A 312 -6.06 -3.71 -14.80
CA GLU A 312 -5.01 -4.22 -13.91
C GLU A 312 -5.24 -5.72 -13.65
N LYS A 313 -4.20 -6.40 -13.16
CA LYS A 313 -4.37 -7.78 -12.69
C LYS A 313 -5.30 -7.81 -11.48
N VAL A 314 -6.10 -8.86 -11.40
CA VAL A 314 -7.11 -9.06 -10.37
C VAL A 314 -6.77 -10.23 -9.47
N ARG A 315 -7.31 -10.26 -8.26
CA ARG A 315 -7.14 -11.38 -7.34
C ARG A 315 -7.87 -12.62 -7.85
N ALA A 316 -7.13 -13.71 -8.04
CA ALA A 316 -7.70 -14.99 -8.48
C ALA A 316 -8.71 -15.55 -7.48
N SER A 317 -8.46 -15.38 -6.17
CA SER A 317 -9.35 -15.82 -5.09
C SER A 317 -10.74 -15.17 -5.10
N VAL A 318 -10.86 -13.97 -5.65
CA VAL A 318 -12.14 -13.26 -5.80
C VAL A 318 -12.74 -13.51 -7.20
N LEU A 319 -11.90 -13.57 -8.23
CA LEU A 319 -12.36 -13.76 -9.60
C LEU A 319 -12.99 -15.14 -9.82
N PHE A 320 -12.37 -16.21 -9.33
CA PHE A 320 -12.82 -17.57 -9.62
C PHE A 320 -14.22 -17.90 -9.09
N PRO A 321 -14.58 -17.55 -7.85
CA PRO A 321 -15.97 -17.67 -7.39
C PRO A 321 -16.96 -16.92 -8.27
N ILE A 322 -16.66 -15.69 -8.66
CA ILE A 322 -17.53 -14.88 -9.54
C ILE A 322 -17.75 -15.57 -10.89
N LEU A 323 -16.70 -16.16 -11.48
CA LEU A 323 -16.78 -16.91 -12.74
C LEU A 323 -17.62 -18.19 -12.62
N GLU A 324 -17.70 -18.78 -11.43
CA GLU A 324 -18.48 -20.00 -11.18
C GLU A 324 -19.95 -19.69 -10.86
N GLU A 325 -20.25 -18.54 -10.29
CA GLU A 325 -21.61 -18.13 -9.91
C GLU A 325 -22.39 -17.49 -11.06
N CYS A 326 -21.72 -16.81 -12.01
CA CYS A 326 -22.38 -16.11 -13.09
C CYS A 326 -22.60 -17.04 -14.32
N GLU A 327 -23.84 -17.14 -14.80
CA GLU A 327 -24.19 -17.92 -15.97
C GLU A 327 -24.20 -17.10 -17.27
N THR A 328 -24.43 -15.80 -17.17
CA THR A 328 -24.51 -14.88 -18.32
C THR A 328 -23.42 -13.83 -18.33
N GLU A 329 -23.08 -13.34 -19.52
CA GLU A 329 -22.06 -12.29 -19.67
C GLU A 329 -22.46 -10.97 -19.00
N GLU A 330 -23.75 -10.63 -19.02
CA GLU A 330 -24.27 -9.40 -18.38
C GLU A 330 -24.16 -9.48 -16.86
N GLU A 331 -24.56 -10.62 -16.26
CA GLU A 331 -24.37 -10.88 -14.82
C GLU A 331 -22.91 -10.82 -14.41
N LEU A 332 -22.02 -11.38 -15.25
CA LEU A 332 -20.58 -11.35 -15.00
C LEU A 332 -20.06 -9.92 -15.01
N LYS A 333 -20.46 -9.07 -15.97
CA LYS A 333 -20.04 -7.67 -16.01
C LYS A 333 -20.50 -6.89 -14.79
N ASP A 334 -21.76 -7.06 -14.39
CA ASP A 334 -22.30 -6.40 -13.21
C ASP A 334 -21.58 -6.86 -11.95
N ALA A 335 -21.35 -8.17 -11.77
CA ALA A 335 -20.62 -8.73 -10.64
C ALA A 335 -19.14 -8.24 -10.60
N LEU A 336 -18.47 -8.10 -11.73
CA LEU A 336 -17.11 -7.56 -11.81
C LEU A 336 -17.06 -6.08 -11.44
N ILE A 337 -18.07 -5.30 -11.81
CA ILE A 337 -18.16 -3.87 -11.47
C ILE A 337 -18.42 -3.71 -9.97
N ASP A 338 -19.34 -4.48 -9.42
CA ASP A 338 -19.71 -4.41 -8.00
C ASP A 338 -18.54 -4.83 -7.09
N ASN A 339 -17.81 -5.89 -7.46
CA ASN A 339 -16.69 -6.41 -6.68
C ASN A 339 -15.31 -5.81 -7.08
N LYS A 340 -15.28 -4.75 -7.86
CA LYS A 340 -14.04 -4.15 -8.37
C LYS A 340 -13.05 -3.77 -7.27
N ALA A 341 -13.53 -3.30 -6.12
CA ALA A 341 -12.69 -2.91 -4.99
C ALA A 341 -11.96 -4.11 -4.35
N GLU A 342 -12.57 -5.29 -4.37
CA GLU A 342 -11.98 -6.52 -3.84
C GLU A 342 -11.09 -7.22 -4.88
N LEU A 343 -11.46 -7.13 -6.16
CA LEU A 343 -10.65 -7.63 -7.27
C LEU A 343 -9.31 -6.91 -7.38
N ILE A 344 -9.33 -5.58 -7.24
CA ILE A 344 -8.13 -4.73 -7.31
C ILE A 344 -8.01 -3.91 -6.02
N PRO A 345 -7.53 -4.51 -4.92
CA PRO A 345 -7.39 -3.80 -3.66
C PRO A 345 -6.33 -2.69 -3.77
N ASN A 346 -6.67 -1.49 -3.33
CA ASN A 346 -5.75 -0.37 -3.25
C ASN A 346 -4.79 -0.48 -2.06
N TYR A 347 -5.13 -1.30 -1.09
CA TYR A 347 -4.31 -1.61 0.09
C TYR A 347 -3.48 -2.87 -0.11
N ILE A 348 -2.51 -3.10 0.77
CA ILE A 348 -1.71 -4.33 0.80
C ILE A 348 -2.57 -5.51 1.29
N THR A 349 -2.44 -6.66 0.64
CA THR A 349 -3.12 -7.90 1.07
C THR A 349 -2.19 -8.77 1.90
N ILE A 350 -2.76 -9.74 2.63
CA ILE A 350 -1.98 -10.74 3.37
C ILE A 350 -1.13 -11.56 2.40
N ASP A 351 -1.68 -11.91 1.24
CA ASP A 351 -0.96 -12.61 0.18
C ASP A 351 0.27 -11.82 -0.31
N ASP A 352 0.14 -10.50 -0.46
CA ASP A 352 1.27 -9.63 -0.81
C ASP A 352 2.37 -9.68 0.26
N ILE A 353 1.99 -9.66 1.54
CA ILE A 353 2.93 -9.72 2.65
C ILE A 353 3.64 -11.07 2.68
N PHE A 354 2.90 -12.16 2.53
CA PHE A 354 3.47 -13.52 2.50
C PHE A 354 4.39 -13.73 1.28
N ALA A 355 3.98 -13.25 0.10
CA ALA A 355 4.83 -13.26 -1.07
C ALA A 355 6.12 -12.44 -0.88
N THR A 356 6.04 -11.30 -0.20
CA THR A 356 7.21 -10.46 0.12
C THR A 356 8.20 -11.18 1.05
N ILE A 357 7.70 -11.80 2.11
CA ILE A 357 8.51 -12.59 3.05
C ILE A 357 9.16 -13.79 2.32
N ASN A 358 8.37 -14.50 1.52
CA ASN A 358 8.86 -15.63 0.74
C ASN A 358 9.92 -15.20 -0.28
N TYR A 359 9.75 -14.06 -0.95
CA TYR A 359 10.75 -13.56 -1.89
C TYR A 359 12.10 -13.30 -1.20
N MET A 360 12.09 -12.75 0.01
CA MET A 360 13.31 -12.54 0.79
C MET A 360 13.96 -13.85 1.20
N ASN A 361 13.17 -14.86 1.61
CA ASN A 361 13.67 -16.22 1.85
C ASN A 361 14.28 -16.85 0.60
N SER A 362 13.63 -16.69 -0.55
CA SER A 362 14.13 -17.20 -1.84
C SER A 362 15.42 -16.51 -2.25
N LEU A 363 15.51 -15.19 -2.01
CA LEU A 363 16.71 -14.40 -2.33
C LEU A 363 17.93 -14.87 -1.53
N ALA A 364 17.74 -15.20 -0.24
CA ALA A 364 18.79 -15.78 0.60
C ALA A 364 19.25 -17.17 0.13
N GLN A 365 18.41 -17.88 -0.65
CA GLN A 365 18.72 -19.18 -1.25
C GLN A 365 19.19 -19.07 -2.72
N GLY A 366 19.51 -17.85 -3.18
CA GLY A 366 20.02 -17.61 -4.54
C GLY A 366 18.94 -17.49 -5.63
N VAL A 367 17.66 -17.43 -5.27
CA VAL A 367 16.55 -17.26 -6.21
C VAL A 367 15.93 -15.88 -6.08
N GLY A 368 16.06 -15.07 -7.12
CA GLY A 368 15.55 -13.71 -7.16
C GLY A 368 16.62 -12.68 -7.51
N VAL A 369 16.21 -11.42 -7.57
CA VAL A 369 17.08 -10.29 -7.96
C VAL A 369 16.87 -9.11 -7.02
N THR A 370 17.97 -8.48 -6.62
CA THR A 370 17.95 -7.22 -5.86
C THR A 370 17.59 -6.05 -6.75
N ASP A 371 17.12 -4.97 -6.14
CA ASP A 371 16.68 -3.77 -6.85
C ASP A 371 17.72 -2.65 -6.72
N ASP A 372 17.91 -1.90 -7.81
CA ASP A 372 18.67 -0.66 -7.79
C ASP A 372 17.74 0.50 -7.41
N ILE A 373 17.94 1.01 -6.20
CA ILE A 373 17.12 2.09 -5.62
C ILE A 373 17.33 3.42 -6.36
N ASP A 374 18.51 3.66 -6.90
CA ASP A 374 18.86 4.93 -7.52
C ASP A 374 18.47 4.99 -9.02
N HIS A 375 18.04 3.88 -9.58
CA HIS A 375 17.52 3.83 -10.95
C HIS A 375 16.24 4.71 -11.07
N LEU A 376 16.15 5.52 -12.14
CA LEU A 376 15.03 6.45 -12.33
C LEU A 376 13.64 5.77 -12.47
N ALA A 377 13.62 4.49 -12.86
CA ALA A 377 12.38 3.70 -12.83
C ALA A 377 11.84 3.47 -11.40
N ASN A 378 12.69 3.58 -10.38
CA ASN A 378 12.36 3.44 -8.97
C ASN A 378 12.20 4.78 -8.26
N ARG A 379 12.39 5.89 -8.97
CA ARG A 379 12.21 7.25 -8.46
C ARG A 379 11.13 7.94 -9.26
N ARG A 380 10.17 8.53 -8.56
CA ARG A 380 8.99 9.17 -9.14
C ARG A 380 8.99 10.67 -8.84
N ILE A 381 8.43 11.44 -9.74
CA ILE A 381 8.24 12.88 -9.55
C ILE A 381 6.81 13.11 -9.06
N ARG A 382 6.68 13.81 -7.94
CA ARG A 382 5.42 14.41 -7.47
C ARG A 382 5.36 15.84 -7.96
N CYS A 383 4.43 16.12 -8.85
CA CYS A 383 4.16 17.47 -9.33
C CYS A 383 3.23 18.22 -8.38
N VAL A 384 3.03 19.49 -8.65
CA VAL A 384 2.21 20.42 -7.84
C VAL A 384 0.81 19.87 -7.55
N GLY A 385 0.13 19.30 -8.55
CA GLY A 385 -1.22 18.77 -8.41
C GLY A 385 -1.32 17.69 -7.33
N GLU A 386 -0.38 16.75 -7.31
CA GLU A 386 -0.35 15.69 -6.30
C GLU A 386 0.01 16.22 -4.91
N LEU A 387 0.94 17.17 -4.82
CA LEU A 387 1.30 17.80 -3.56
C LEU A 387 0.11 18.54 -2.94
N LEU A 388 -0.64 19.29 -3.74
CA LEU A 388 -1.86 19.95 -3.31
C LEU A 388 -2.95 18.95 -2.92
N GLN A 389 -3.17 17.90 -3.71
CA GLN A 389 -4.14 16.86 -3.38
C GLN A 389 -3.86 16.22 -2.02
N ASN A 390 -2.60 15.97 -1.68
CA ASN A 390 -2.22 15.44 -0.38
C ASN A 390 -2.56 16.41 0.76
N GLN A 391 -2.37 17.73 0.57
CA GLN A 391 -2.75 18.72 1.56
C GLN A 391 -4.27 18.82 1.72
N PHE A 392 -5.02 18.79 0.63
CA PHE A 392 -6.49 18.71 0.69
C PHE A 392 -6.95 17.49 1.47
N ARG A 393 -6.38 16.33 1.21
CA ARG A 393 -6.73 15.08 1.91
C ARG A 393 -6.51 15.20 3.42
N ILE A 394 -5.38 15.77 3.85
CA ILE A 394 -5.10 16.03 5.27
C ILE A 394 -6.15 16.97 5.85
N GLY A 395 -6.48 18.05 5.14
CA GLY A 395 -7.49 19.01 5.54
C GLY A 395 -8.87 18.39 5.68
N PHE A 396 -9.28 17.57 4.70
CA PHE A 396 -10.57 16.86 4.71
C PHE A 396 -10.65 15.78 5.79
N SER A 397 -9.57 15.04 6.05
CA SER A 397 -9.54 14.06 7.15
C SER A 397 -9.74 14.72 8.52
N ARG A 398 -9.13 15.89 8.73
CA ARG A 398 -9.36 16.70 9.94
C ARG A 398 -10.79 17.23 10.01
N LEU A 399 -11.34 17.66 8.88
CA LEU A 399 -12.72 18.12 8.77
C LEU A 399 -13.73 17.01 9.08
N GLU A 400 -13.53 15.82 8.51
CA GLU A 400 -14.38 14.65 8.77
C GLU A 400 -14.46 14.34 10.28
N ARG A 401 -13.31 14.33 10.96
CA ARG A 401 -13.27 14.09 12.41
C ARG A 401 -14.08 15.13 13.17
N VAL A 402 -13.95 16.42 12.84
CA VAL A 402 -14.71 17.51 13.49
C VAL A 402 -16.21 17.38 13.21
N ILE A 403 -16.60 17.01 11.98
CA ILE A 403 -18.02 16.79 11.63
C ILE A 403 -18.58 15.62 12.45
N ARG A 404 -17.87 14.52 12.54
CA ARG A 404 -18.27 13.33 13.31
C ARG A 404 -18.44 13.64 14.80
N GLU A 405 -17.48 14.38 15.40
CA GLU A 405 -17.58 14.86 16.78
C GLU A 405 -18.81 15.75 16.99
N ARG A 406 -19.06 16.70 16.07
CA ARG A 406 -20.23 17.59 16.15
C ARG A 406 -21.54 16.85 15.98
N MET A 407 -21.62 15.90 15.04
CA MET A 407 -22.81 15.06 14.89
C MET A 407 -23.12 14.27 16.16
N THR A 408 -22.10 13.72 16.82
CA THR A 408 -22.27 12.98 18.08
C THR A 408 -22.75 13.89 19.21
N LEU A 409 -22.16 15.10 19.34
CA LEU A 409 -22.52 16.04 20.39
C LEU A 409 -23.92 16.65 20.19
N GLN A 410 -24.36 16.87 18.96
CA GLN A 410 -25.63 17.50 18.61
C GLN A 410 -26.73 16.48 18.25
N ALA A 411 -26.49 15.18 18.46
CA ALA A 411 -27.49 14.13 18.20
C ALA A 411 -28.79 14.30 19.03
N GLN A 412 -28.72 15.07 20.10
CA GLN A 412 -29.91 15.31 20.98
C GLN A 412 -30.91 16.30 20.39
N ASP A 413 -30.50 17.11 19.38
CA ASP A 413 -31.38 18.09 18.72
C ASP A 413 -31.26 17.99 17.20
N PRO A 414 -31.89 17.00 16.55
CA PRO A 414 -31.79 16.77 15.12
C PRO A 414 -32.35 17.90 14.25
N GLU A 415 -33.27 18.68 14.75
CA GLU A 415 -33.89 19.79 14.01
C GLU A 415 -32.91 20.97 13.82
N ALA A 416 -32.01 21.22 14.79
CA ALA A 416 -31.01 22.26 14.75
C ALA A 416 -29.81 21.94 13.82
N LEU A 417 -29.68 20.67 13.38
CA LEU A 417 -28.62 20.23 12.51
C LEU A 417 -28.81 20.78 11.08
N SER A 418 -27.79 21.47 10.59
CA SER A 418 -27.68 21.88 9.20
C SER A 418 -26.26 21.66 8.68
N PRO A 419 -26.05 21.49 7.36
CA PRO A 419 -24.70 21.35 6.80
C PRO A 419 -23.78 22.50 7.19
N ASN A 420 -24.28 23.73 7.24
CA ASN A 420 -23.49 24.92 7.59
C ASN A 420 -23.02 24.92 9.05
N THR A 421 -23.79 24.35 9.98
CA THR A 421 -23.40 24.26 11.40
C THR A 421 -22.39 23.16 11.66
N LEU A 422 -22.45 22.07 10.87
CA LEU A 422 -21.59 20.91 11.01
C LEU A 422 -20.20 21.15 10.37
N ILE A 423 -20.15 21.79 9.20
CA ILE A 423 -18.93 21.95 8.42
C ILE A 423 -18.13 23.13 8.92
N ASN A 424 -16.91 22.86 9.41
CA ASN A 424 -15.93 23.88 9.77
C ASN A 424 -14.76 23.86 8.77
N ILE A 425 -14.66 24.88 7.94
CA ILE A 425 -13.67 24.97 6.87
C ILE A 425 -12.23 25.25 7.36
N ARG A 426 -12.05 25.69 8.61
CA ARG A 426 -10.73 26.10 9.14
C ARG A 426 -9.63 25.05 8.98
N PRO A 427 -9.87 23.74 9.22
CA PRO A 427 -8.84 22.71 9.04
C PRO A 427 -8.32 22.61 7.60
N VAL A 428 -9.19 22.77 6.61
CA VAL A 428 -8.84 22.69 5.18
C VAL A 428 -8.04 23.94 4.77
N THR A 429 -8.55 25.13 5.09
CA THR A 429 -7.85 26.38 4.77
C THR A 429 -6.51 26.51 5.49
N ALA A 430 -6.43 25.99 6.73
CA ALA A 430 -5.17 25.99 7.49
C ALA A 430 -4.13 25.05 6.84
N ALA A 431 -4.51 23.85 6.40
CA ALA A 431 -3.61 22.91 5.73
C ALA A 431 -3.03 23.51 4.43
N ILE A 432 -3.85 24.18 3.64
CA ILE A 432 -3.40 24.83 2.39
C ILE A 432 -2.49 26.03 2.69
N LYS A 433 -2.85 26.88 3.66
CA LYS A 433 -1.99 28.02 4.06
C LYS A 433 -0.65 27.55 4.62
N GLU A 434 -0.62 26.48 5.40
CA GLU A 434 0.59 25.88 5.93
C GLU A 434 1.50 25.37 4.81
N PHE A 435 0.93 24.72 3.79
CA PHE A 435 1.69 24.25 2.63
C PHE A 435 2.36 25.41 1.88
N PHE A 436 1.60 26.43 1.48
CA PHE A 436 2.16 27.56 0.73
C PHE A 436 3.11 28.42 1.57
N GLY A 437 2.90 28.51 2.88
CA GLY A 437 3.72 29.35 3.77
C GLY A 437 4.97 28.68 4.32
N SER A 438 4.90 27.40 4.66
CA SER A 438 5.92 26.73 5.48
C SER A 438 6.56 25.51 4.80
N SER A 439 6.01 25.00 3.69
CA SER A 439 6.61 23.87 3.01
C SER A 439 7.96 24.21 2.38
N PRO A 440 9.00 23.38 2.53
CA PRO A 440 10.27 23.56 1.83
C PRO A 440 10.15 23.56 0.30
N LEU A 441 9.06 22.99 -0.24
CA LEU A 441 8.79 22.94 -1.68
C LEU A 441 8.13 24.21 -2.21
N SER A 442 7.52 25.03 -1.33
CA SER A 442 6.98 26.35 -1.69
C SER A 442 8.06 27.41 -1.49
N GLN A 443 8.66 27.86 -2.58
CA GLN A 443 9.78 28.79 -2.59
C GLN A 443 9.42 30.09 -3.26
N PHE A 444 10.05 31.19 -2.84
CA PHE A 444 9.97 32.44 -3.60
C PHE A 444 10.64 32.27 -4.94
N MET A 445 9.99 32.75 -6.00
CA MET A 445 10.53 32.66 -7.34
C MET A 445 11.76 33.55 -7.50
N ASP A 446 12.84 33.02 -8.07
CA ASP A 446 14.00 33.79 -8.47
C ASP A 446 13.61 34.66 -9.67
N GLN A 447 13.66 35.97 -9.54
CA GLN A 447 13.22 36.93 -10.57
C GLN A 447 14.36 37.79 -11.13
N ASN A 448 15.62 37.31 -11.08
CA ASN A 448 16.79 38.03 -11.56
C ASN A 448 16.79 38.19 -13.09
N ASN A 449 16.43 37.11 -13.80
CA ASN A 449 16.27 37.10 -15.25
C ASN A 449 15.33 35.95 -15.67
N PRO A 450 14.81 35.97 -16.91
CA PRO A 450 13.88 34.95 -17.40
C PRO A 450 14.43 33.51 -17.33
N LEU A 451 15.74 33.33 -17.51
CA LEU A 451 16.37 32.00 -17.41
C LEU A 451 16.36 31.48 -15.98
N ALA A 452 16.61 32.35 -14.99
CA ALA A 452 16.52 31.97 -13.57
C ALA A 452 15.11 31.53 -13.19
N GLU A 453 14.08 32.23 -13.68
CA GLU A 453 12.68 31.86 -13.48
C GLU A 453 12.37 30.48 -14.08
N LEU A 454 12.80 30.23 -15.33
CA LEU A 454 12.57 28.98 -16.02
C LEU A 454 13.26 27.81 -15.30
N THR A 455 14.52 27.97 -14.93
CA THR A 455 15.29 26.92 -14.24
C THR A 455 14.72 26.62 -12.85
N HIS A 456 14.22 27.64 -12.14
CA HIS A 456 13.55 27.43 -10.84
C HIS A 456 12.27 26.63 -10.98
N LYS A 457 11.44 26.89 -11.99
CA LYS A 457 10.21 26.14 -12.26
C LYS A 457 10.48 24.68 -12.64
N ARG A 458 11.64 24.39 -13.21
CA ARG A 458 12.06 23.04 -13.63
C ARG A 458 12.89 22.30 -12.59
N ARG A 459 13.11 22.89 -11.42
CA ARG A 459 13.90 22.27 -10.34
C ARG A 459 13.18 21.04 -9.78
N LEU A 460 13.95 20.01 -9.45
CA LEU A 460 13.51 18.84 -8.70
C LEU A 460 14.17 18.86 -7.32
N SER A 461 13.43 18.58 -6.27
CA SER A 461 13.94 18.49 -4.91
C SER A 461 13.60 17.14 -4.28
N ALA A 462 14.54 16.53 -3.58
CA ALA A 462 14.29 15.30 -2.81
C ALA A 462 13.75 15.60 -1.40
N LEU A 463 13.75 16.87 -0.98
CA LEU A 463 13.32 17.32 0.35
C LEU A 463 11.79 17.42 0.43
N GLY A 464 11.28 17.63 1.64
CA GLY A 464 9.86 17.88 1.89
C GLY A 464 9.13 16.69 2.50
N PRO A 465 7.81 16.82 2.76
CA PRO A 465 6.99 15.77 3.35
C PRO A 465 6.99 14.48 2.52
N GLY A 466 7.28 13.35 3.17
CA GLY A 466 7.39 12.04 2.49
C GLY A 466 8.64 11.86 1.63
N GLY A 467 9.55 12.83 1.60
CA GLY A 467 10.83 12.79 0.92
C GLY A 467 12.01 12.49 1.85
N LEU A 468 13.22 12.74 1.34
CA LEU A 468 14.45 12.58 2.08
C LEU A 468 14.58 13.69 3.14
N SER A 469 14.84 13.33 4.39
CA SER A 469 15.23 14.27 5.44
C SER A 469 16.75 14.21 5.67
N ARG A 470 17.32 15.27 6.24
CA ARG A 470 18.74 15.31 6.58
C ARG A 470 19.15 14.16 7.52
N ASP A 471 18.28 13.78 8.44
CA ASP A 471 18.51 12.71 9.40
C ASP A 471 18.50 11.31 8.76
N ARG A 472 17.84 11.17 7.60
CA ARG A 472 17.79 9.93 6.80
C ARG A 472 18.86 9.86 5.72
N ALA A 473 19.43 10.98 5.33
CA ALA A 473 20.60 11.04 4.48
C ALA A 473 21.82 10.66 5.33
N SER A 474 22.21 9.39 5.32
CA SER A 474 23.40 8.93 6.05
C SER A 474 24.67 9.56 5.49
N PHE A 475 25.77 9.48 6.25
CA PHE A 475 27.12 9.88 5.78
C PHE A 475 27.66 8.94 4.67
N GLU A 476 26.89 7.96 4.24
CA GLU A 476 27.24 7.06 3.16
C GLU A 476 27.30 7.85 1.84
N VAL A 477 28.41 7.75 1.16
CA VAL A 477 28.57 8.30 -0.20
C VAL A 477 27.72 7.45 -1.14
N ARG A 478 26.73 8.09 -1.77
CA ARG A 478 25.90 7.44 -2.78
C ARG A 478 26.44 7.73 -4.16
N ASP A 479 26.53 6.70 -4.98
CA ASP A 479 26.87 6.86 -6.38
C ASP A 479 25.69 7.46 -7.16
N VAL A 480 26.01 8.32 -8.12
CA VAL A 480 25.02 8.87 -9.03
C VAL A 480 24.77 7.87 -10.15
N HIS A 481 23.53 7.37 -10.26
CA HIS A 481 23.16 6.47 -11.34
C HIS A 481 23.28 7.18 -12.71
N TYR A 482 23.73 6.47 -13.74
CA TYR A 482 23.98 7.04 -15.07
C TYR A 482 22.71 7.67 -15.69
N THR A 483 21.51 7.19 -15.37
CA THR A 483 20.24 7.75 -15.85
C THR A 483 19.98 9.18 -15.38
N HIS A 484 20.66 9.67 -14.33
CA HIS A 484 20.60 11.06 -13.89
C HIS A 484 21.28 12.05 -14.85
N TYR A 485 22.16 11.59 -15.69
CA TYR A 485 22.83 12.43 -16.68
C TYR A 485 22.04 12.60 -17.99
N GLY A 486 20.93 11.90 -18.12
CA GLY A 486 20.04 11.99 -19.28
C GLY A 486 20.39 11.10 -20.46
#